data_83b961d4e2ec7311068747f32c86e749
#
_entry.id   83b961d4e2ec7311068747f32c86e749
#
_cell.length_a   1.000
_cell.length_b   1.000
_cell.length_c   1.000
_cell.angle_alpha   90.00
_cell.angle_beta   90.00
_cell.angle_gamma   90.00
#
_symmetry.space_group_name_H-M   'P 1'
#
loop_
_entity.id
_entity.type
_entity.pdbx_description
1 polymer ?
#
loop_
_entity_poly.entity_id
_entity_poly.type
_entity_poly.pdbx_seq_one_letter_code
_entity_poly.pdbx_strand_id
1 'polypeptide(L)'
;TAEYSSLAAESINDLKPNAADILITSVITSMVTDLGVVSPTASGLLTFYDGERNTTHTVDGYFVAPKSFNGNDHEEHRISMTYGGHVETCKGGNTFAVPGIYKILDIVYERYASLPLDKLLEYPIKISKEGFKLTQPTKDYFIHSLKPMFMWHEYSKSTLNNVYEDLENGIVKLDKLSDTLNHMSIEGFNDFYIGDISKSIIQTLEIEGGHATADDFFNYQLIEESKFN
;
A
#
# COMPACT_ATOMS: atom_id res chain seq x y z
N THR A 1 -11.51 -9.08 6.34
CA THR A 1 -10.33 -8.53 5.61
C THR A 1 -9.67 -9.58 4.73
N ALA A 2 -9.62 -10.84 5.13
CA ALA A 2 -8.93 -11.88 4.38
C ALA A 2 -9.69 -12.42 3.14
N GLU A 3 -10.94 -12.05 2.89
CA GLU A 3 -11.75 -12.63 1.83
C GLU A 3 -11.12 -12.44 0.46
N TYR A 4 -10.86 -11.21 0.06
CA TYR A 4 -10.26 -10.92 -1.25
C TYR A 4 -8.81 -11.39 -1.37
N SER A 5 -8.03 -11.34 -0.28
CA SER A 5 -6.69 -11.89 -0.25
C SER A 5 -6.66 -13.40 -0.41
N SER A 6 -7.67 -14.11 0.14
CA SER A 6 -7.84 -15.55 -0.08
C SER A 6 -8.21 -15.86 -1.51
N LEU A 7 -9.14 -15.10 -2.11
CA LEU A 7 -9.49 -15.24 -3.53
C LEU A 7 -8.30 -14.95 -4.45
N ALA A 8 -7.45 -13.99 -4.08
CA ALA A 8 -6.22 -13.72 -4.81
C ALA A 8 -5.26 -14.92 -4.77
N ALA A 9 -5.05 -15.52 -3.61
CA ALA A 9 -4.24 -16.75 -3.47
C ALA A 9 -4.84 -17.92 -4.28
N GLU A 10 -6.17 -18.09 -4.26
CA GLU A 10 -6.86 -19.10 -5.04
C GLU A 10 -6.71 -18.86 -6.55
N SER A 11 -6.71 -17.61 -7.00
CA SER A 11 -6.62 -17.26 -8.43
C SER A 11 -5.33 -17.73 -9.11
N ILE A 12 -4.26 -17.91 -8.36
CA ILE A 12 -2.97 -18.40 -8.87
C ILE A 12 -2.69 -19.89 -8.54
N ASN A 13 -3.62 -20.57 -7.87
CA ASN A 13 -3.40 -21.93 -7.36
C ASN A 13 -3.00 -22.94 -8.45
N ASP A 14 -3.60 -22.85 -9.64
CA ASP A 14 -3.29 -23.73 -10.76
C ASP A 14 -1.86 -23.56 -11.32
N LEU A 15 -1.23 -22.40 -11.02
CA LEU A 15 0.15 -22.10 -11.38
C LEU A 15 1.15 -22.70 -10.38
N LYS A 16 0.69 -23.38 -9.33
CA LYS A 16 1.51 -24.00 -8.26
C LYS A 16 2.41 -22.98 -7.55
N PRO A 17 1.83 -21.93 -6.96
CA PRO A 17 2.57 -20.86 -6.29
C PRO A 17 3.31 -21.40 -5.06
N ASN A 18 4.41 -20.76 -4.73
CA ASN A 18 5.05 -20.91 -3.43
C ASN A 18 4.53 -19.87 -2.42
N ALA A 19 5.08 -19.88 -1.20
CA ALA A 19 4.66 -18.95 -0.14
C ALA A 19 4.94 -17.48 -0.48
N ALA A 20 6.01 -17.17 -1.22
CA ALA A 20 6.35 -15.82 -1.65
C ALA A 20 5.34 -15.30 -2.69
N ASP A 21 4.96 -16.13 -3.64
CA ASP A 21 3.95 -15.79 -4.65
C ASP A 21 2.60 -15.47 -3.99
N ILE A 22 2.17 -16.32 -3.05
CA ILE A 22 0.94 -16.13 -2.28
C ILE A 22 1.00 -14.84 -1.44
N LEU A 23 2.13 -14.58 -0.79
CA LEU A 23 2.33 -13.36 -0.01
C LEU A 23 2.16 -12.12 -0.88
N ILE A 24 2.85 -12.04 -2.02
CA ILE A 24 2.84 -10.87 -2.91
C ILE A 24 1.43 -10.60 -3.40
N THR A 25 0.76 -11.58 -4.00
CA THR A 25 -0.59 -11.37 -4.54
C THR A 25 -1.59 -11.01 -3.45
N SER A 26 -1.51 -11.63 -2.26
CA SER A 26 -2.41 -11.35 -1.14
C SER A 26 -2.20 -9.97 -0.54
N VAL A 27 -0.95 -9.54 -0.34
CA VAL A 27 -0.63 -8.21 0.23
C VAL A 27 -1.05 -7.11 -0.74
N ILE A 28 -0.73 -7.21 -2.02
CA ILE A 28 -1.16 -6.23 -3.03
C ILE A 28 -2.69 -6.18 -3.13
N THR A 29 -3.38 -7.32 -3.03
CA THR A 29 -4.84 -7.34 -3.00
C THR A 29 -5.40 -6.65 -1.76
N SER A 30 -4.80 -6.85 -0.58
CA SER A 30 -5.19 -6.11 0.63
C SER A 30 -4.99 -4.60 0.50
N MET A 31 -3.92 -4.16 -0.20
CA MET A 31 -3.72 -2.73 -0.48
C MET A 31 -4.85 -2.13 -1.33
N VAL A 32 -5.48 -2.95 -2.17
CA VAL A 32 -6.64 -2.55 -2.96
C VAL A 32 -7.92 -2.55 -2.12
N THR A 33 -8.15 -3.61 -1.34
CA THR A 33 -9.48 -3.91 -0.78
C THR A 33 -9.67 -3.49 0.67
N ASP A 34 -8.59 -3.40 1.45
CA ASP A 34 -8.65 -3.07 2.89
C ASP A 34 -8.37 -1.58 3.12
N LEU A 35 -9.14 -0.72 2.45
CA LEU A 35 -8.97 0.73 2.44
C LEU A 35 -8.73 1.32 3.84
N GLY A 36 -7.62 2.05 3.99
CA GLY A 36 -7.24 2.73 5.23
C GLY A 36 -6.66 1.83 6.31
N VAL A 37 -6.69 0.50 6.13
CA VAL A 37 -6.04 -0.48 7.01
C VAL A 37 -4.72 -0.92 6.40
N VAL A 38 -4.75 -1.31 5.13
CA VAL A 38 -3.55 -1.57 4.33
C VAL A 38 -3.52 -0.57 3.17
N SER A 39 -2.37 0.02 2.90
CA SER A 39 -2.24 1.09 1.91
C SER A 39 -1.16 0.77 0.88
N PRO A 40 -1.32 1.19 -0.38
CA PRO A 40 -0.24 1.19 -1.37
C PRO A 40 1.01 1.97 -0.95
N THR A 41 0.87 2.84 0.04
CA THR A 41 1.99 3.61 0.63
C THR A 41 2.25 3.20 2.07
N ALA A 42 2.06 1.92 2.40
CA ALA A 42 2.30 1.40 3.75
C ALA A 42 3.79 1.17 4.05
N SER A 43 4.09 1.05 5.32
CA SER A 43 5.30 0.39 5.82
C SER A 43 5.01 -1.08 6.13
N GLY A 44 6.05 -1.85 6.45
CA GLY A 44 5.88 -3.22 6.86
C GLY A 44 7.08 -3.77 7.60
N LEU A 45 6.81 -4.83 8.35
CA LEU A 45 7.83 -5.70 8.92
C LEU A 45 7.57 -7.10 8.37
N LEU A 46 8.60 -7.74 7.84
CA LEU A 46 8.52 -9.12 7.34
C LEU A 46 9.47 -9.98 8.14
N THR A 47 8.97 -11.09 8.67
CA THR A 47 9.81 -12.17 9.20
C THR A 47 9.49 -13.44 8.43
N PHE A 48 10.50 -14.10 7.90
CA PHE A 48 10.33 -15.34 7.18
C PHE A 48 11.42 -16.35 7.56
N TYR A 49 11.08 -17.63 7.44
CA TYR A 49 11.95 -18.74 7.69
C TYR A 49 12.36 -19.41 6.38
N ASP A 50 13.67 -19.43 6.11
CA ASP A 50 14.25 -20.16 5.01
C ASP A 50 14.57 -21.60 5.46
N GLY A 51 13.73 -22.54 5.05
CA GLY A 51 13.85 -23.94 5.44
C GLY A 51 15.08 -24.64 4.85
N GLU A 52 15.62 -24.18 3.72
CA GLU A 52 16.82 -24.77 3.11
C GLU A 52 18.07 -24.38 3.88
N ARG A 53 18.14 -23.14 4.35
CA ARG A 53 19.27 -22.59 5.10
C ARG A 53 19.11 -22.71 6.61
N ASN A 54 17.94 -23.12 7.09
CA ASN A 54 17.58 -23.16 8.50
C ASN A 54 17.82 -21.79 9.19
N THR A 55 17.43 -20.71 8.54
CA THR A 55 17.63 -19.34 9.00
C THR A 55 16.33 -18.56 9.05
N THR A 56 16.20 -17.69 10.04
CA THR A 56 15.11 -16.72 10.12
C THR A 56 15.65 -15.35 9.71
N HIS A 57 14.94 -14.68 8.83
CA HIS A 57 15.25 -13.34 8.34
C HIS A 57 14.14 -12.37 8.76
N THR A 58 14.54 -11.19 9.20
CA THR A 58 13.63 -10.09 9.47
C THR A 58 14.03 -8.90 8.60
N VAL A 59 13.04 -8.31 7.94
CA VAL A 59 13.22 -7.14 7.10
C VAL A 59 12.31 -6.04 7.66
N ASP A 60 12.93 -4.94 8.04
CA ASP A 60 12.24 -3.73 8.49
C ASP A 60 12.17 -2.73 7.33
N GLY A 61 10.94 -2.49 6.85
CA GLY A 61 10.60 -1.50 5.84
C GLY A 61 9.73 -0.40 6.43
N TYR A 62 10.10 0.12 7.60
CA TYR A 62 9.34 1.19 8.24
C TYR A 62 9.46 2.52 7.49
N PHE A 63 8.59 3.45 7.78
CA PHE A 63 8.59 4.78 7.18
C PHE A 63 9.85 5.56 7.48
N VAL A 64 10.35 6.31 6.48
CA VAL A 64 11.44 7.27 6.66
C VAL A 64 10.95 8.67 6.31
N ALA A 65 11.09 9.60 7.23
CA ALA A 65 10.75 11.00 6.99
C ALA A 65 11.70 11.60 5.94
N PRO A 66 11.19 12.48 5.04
CA PRO A 66 12.05 13.22 4.13
C PRO A 66 13.14 14.00 4.85
N LYS A 67 14.34 14.11 4.28
CA LYS A 67 15.47 14.83 4.88
C LYS A 67 15.21 16.32 5.07
N SER A 68 14.39 16.89 4.18
CA SER A 68 13.96 18.29 4.23
C SER A 68 12.88 18.56 5.27
N PHE A 69 12.35 17.50 5.92
CA PHE A 69 11.35 17.63 6.95
C PHE A 69 11.93 18.42 8.14
N ASN A 70 11.43 19.62 8.32
CA ASN A 70 11.69 20.42 9.51
C ASN A 70 10.35 20.57 10.26
N GLY A 71 10.25 20.06 11.47
CA GLY A 71 9.03 20.01 12.26
C GLY A 71 8.30 21.35 12.52
N ASN A 72 8.78 22.47 11.96
CA ASN A 72 8.27 23.82 12.19
C ASN A 72 7.46 24.40 11.01
N ASP A 73 7.45 23.77 9.83
CA ASP A 73 6.80 24.32 8.62
C ASP A 73 5.39 23.80 8.39
N HIS A 74 4.68 23.44 9.46
CA HIS A 74 3.34 22.90 9.33
C HIS A 74 2.27 23.99 9.43
N GLU A 75 1.61 24.31 8.33
CA GLU A 75 0.17 24.60 8.43
C GLU A 75 -0.50 23.26 8.78
N GLU A 76 -0.81 23.09 10.06
CA GLU A 76 -1.42 21.87 10.56
C GLU A 76 -2.85 21.73 10.05
N HIS A 77 -3.04 21.02 8.96
CA HIS A 77 -4.35 20.58 8.56
C HIS A 77 -4.76 19.35 9.40
N ARG A 78 -5.29 19.59 10.59
CA ARG A 78 -5.73 18.53 11.49
C ARG A 78 -7.05 17.93 11.06
N ILE A 79 -7.17 16.62 11.21
CA ILE A 79 -8.43 15.89 11.11
C ILE A 79 -8.65 15.09 12.39
N SER A 80 -9.90 15.06 12.82
CA SER A 80 -10.35 14.29 13.98
C SER A 80 -11.03 13.02 13.54
N MET A 81 -10.66 11.91 14.17
CA MET A 81 -11.27 10.60 13.96
C MET A 81 -11.84 10.08 15.27
N THR A 82 -12.98 9.41 15.19
CA THR A 82 -13.63 8.82 16.37
C THR A 82 -13.13 7.42 16.70
N TYR A 83 -12.15 6.92 15.96
CA TYR A 83 -11.50 5.63 16.20
C TYR A 83 -10.75 5.63 17.53
N GLY A 84 -10.92 4.55 18.33
CA GLY A 84 -10.20 4.39 19.59
C GLY A 84 -10.54 5.43 20.67
N GLY A 85 -11.67 6.12 20.54
CA GLY A 85 -12.12 7.17 21.44
C GLY A 85 -12.04 8.56 20.82
N HIS A 86 -10.88 9.05 20.50
CA HIS A 86 -10.63 10.27 19.74
C HIS A 86 -9.16 10.33 19.35
N VAL A 87 -8.90 10.38 18.06
CA VAL A 87 -7.55 10.51 17.54
C VAL A 87 -7.50 11.73 16.60
N GLU A 88 -6.55 12.61 16.84
CA GLU A 88 -6.21 13.68 15.90
C GLU A 88 -4.99 13.26 15.07
N THR A 89 -5.07 13.50 13.77
CA THR A 89 -3.95 13.30 12.84
C THR A 89 -3.87 14.48 11.89
N CYS A 90 -2.79 14.57 11.13
CA CYS A 90 -2.59 15.61 10.14
C CYS A 90 -2.81 15.04 8.72
N LYS A 91 -3.13 15.91 7.77
CA LYS A 91 -3.31 15.63 6.35
C LYS A 91 -2.51 16.61 5.51
N GLY A 92 -2.29 16.26 4.24
CA GLY A 92 -1.57 17.10 3.27
C GLY A 92 -0.18 16.55 2.96
N GLY A 93 0.48 17.15 1.97
CA GLY A 93 1.77 16.69 1.46
C GLY A 93 2.88 16.65 2.51
N ASN A 94 2.82 17.53 3.53
CA ASN A 94 3.79 17.58 4.63
C ASN A 94 3.70 16.41 5.62
N THR A 95 2.67 15.59 5.52
CA THR A 95 2.49 14.41 6.40
C THR A 95 3.00 13.13 5.77
N PHE A 96 3.64 13.22 4.61
CA PHE A 96 4.17 12.07 3.89
C PHE A 96 5.51 11.61 4.48
N ALA A 97 5.68 10.29 4.55
CA ALA A 97 6.96 9.64 4.78
C ALA A 97 7.18 8.56 3.70
N VAL A 98 8.42 8.33 3.30
CA VAL A 98 8.74 7.34 2.26
C VAL A 98 8.42 5.94 2.79
N PRO A 99 7.51 5.20 2.13
CA PRO A 99 7.08 3.90 2.59
C PRO A 99 8.06 2.80 2.16
N GLY A 100 8.13 1.71 2.92
CA GLY A 100 9.05 0.61 2.64
C GLY A 100 8.44 -0.66 2.08
N ILE A 101 7.10 -0.72 1.96
CA ILE A 101 6.43 -1.96 1.61
C ILE A 101 6.87 -2.53 0.26
N TYR A 102 7.04 -1.70 -0.76
CA TYR A 102 7.47 -2.19 -2.08
C TYR A 102 8.93 -2.64 -2.11
N LYS A 103 9.81 -2.11 -1.26
CA LYS A 103 11.16 -2.66 -1.09
C LYS A 103 11.15 -4.04 -0.44
N ILE A 104 10.22 -4.28 0.51
CA ILE A 104 10.02 -5.62 1.08
C ILE A 104 9.53 -6.58 0.01
N LEU A 105 8.51 -6.18 -0.76
CA LEU A 105 7.95 -7.02 -1.83
C LEU A 105 8.96 -7.28 -2.94
N ASP A 106 9.81 -6.31 -3.27
CA ASP A 106 10.91 -6.44 -4.23
C ASP A 106 11.91 -7.53 -3.80
N ILE A 107 12.37 -7.49 -2.53
CA ILE A 107 13.24 -8.52 -1.98
C ILE A 107 12.57 -9.90 -1.99
N VAL A 108 11.30 -9.98 -1.61
CA VAL A 108 10.55 -11.25 -1.62
C VAL A 108 10.43 -11.78 -3.04
N TYR A 109 10.10 -10.91 -3.99
CA TYR A 109 9.98 -11.28 -5.40
C TYR A 109 11.30 -11.77 -5.98
N GLU A 110 12.36 -10.99 -5.87
CA GLU A 110 13.67 -11.30 -6.44
C GLU A 110 14.34 -12.54 -5.85
N ARG A 111 14.12 -12.80 -4.56
CA ARG A 111 14.82 -13.91 -3.87
C ARG A 111 14.02 -15.20 -3.82
N TYR A 112 12.69 -15.14 -3.83
CA TYR A 112 11.86 -16.29 -3.46
C TYR A 112 10.67 -16.55 -4.38
N ALA A 113 10.18 -15.58 -5.16
CA ALA A 113 9.05 -15.81 -6.03
C ALA A 113 9.38 -16.81 -7.14
N SER A 114 8.40 -17.63 -7.51
CA SER A 114 8.51 -18.61 -8.59
C SER A 114 7.70 -18.25 -9.82
N LEU A 115 6.73 -17.35 -9.67
CA LEU A 115 5.85 -16.90 -10.74
C LEU A 115 6.25 -15.48 -11.20
N PRO A 116 6.03 -15.16 -12.49
CA PRO A 116 6.29 -13.82 -13.00
C PRO A 116 5.34 -12.79 -12.39
N LEU A 117 5.82 -11.55 -12.24
CA LEU A 117 5.12 -10.49 -11.52
C LEU A 117 3.75 -10.13 -12.13
N ASP A 118 3.63 -10.18 -13.45
CA ASP A 118 2.37 -9.97 -14.16
C ASP A 118 1.28 -10.98 -13.73
N LYS A 119 1.66 -12.22 -13.42
CA LYS A 119 0.74 -13.23 -12.90
C LYS A 119 0.35 -12.97 -11.45
N LEU A 120 1.28 -12.51 -10.63
CA LEU A 120 1.01 -12.19 -9.23
C LEU A 120 0.11 -10.96 -9.07
N LEU A 121 0.20 -10.00 -10.00
CA LEU A 121 -0.59 -8.78 -9.97
C LEU A 121 -1.88 -8.83 -10.80
N GLU A 122 -2.15 -9.91 -11.53
CA GLU A 122 -3.33 -10.04 -12.39
C GLU A 122 -4.66 -9.87 -11.61
N TYR A 123 -4.79 -10.55 -10.46
CA TYR A 123 -6.01 -10.45 -9.65
C TYR A 123 -6.20 -9.07 -9.00
N PRO A 124 -5.22 -8.47 -8.31
CA PRO A 124 -5.38 -7.13 -7.74
C PRO A 124 -5.60 -6.05 -8.80
N ILE A 125 -5.01 -6.14 -9.99
CA ILE A 125 -5.29 -5.26 -11.13
C ILE A 125 -6.74 -5.40 -11.56
N LYS A 126 -7.21 -6.63 -11.74
CA LYS A 126 -8.58 -6.92 -12.16
C LYS A 126 -9.59 -6.37 -11.15
N ILE A 127 -9.45 -6.68 -9.86
CA ILE A 127 -10.43 -6.28 -8.84
C ILE A 127 -10.45 -4.77 -8.61
N SER A 128 -9.31 -4.08 -8.72
CA SER A 128 -9.27 -2.62 -8.63
C SER A 128 -10.03 -1.94 -9.77
N LYS A 129 -10.04 -2.52 -10.96
CA LYS A 129 -10.73 -2.01 -12.15
C LYS A 129 -12.20 -2.40 -12.20
N GLU A 130 -12.52 -3.66 -11.97
CA GLU A 130 -13.91 -4.17 -12.02
C GLU A 130 -14.72 -3.66 -10.81
N GLY A 131 -14.05 -3.48 -9.69
CA GLY A 131 -14.60 -2.97 -8.44
C GLY A 131 -14.90 -4.09 -7.42
N PHE A 132 -15.02 -3.68 -6.17
CA PHE A 132 -15.27 -4.56 -5.03
C PHE A 132 -16.20 -3.90 -4.01
N LYS A 133 -16.85 -4.72 -3.20
CA LYS A 133 -17.59 -4.25 -2.02
C LYS A 133 -16.68 -4.18 -0.82
N LEU A 134 -16.91 -3.21 0.06
CA LEU A 134 -16.21 -3.18 1.35
C LEU A 134 -16.57 -4.42 2.18
N THR A 135 -15.56 -5.02 2.81
CA THR A 135 -15.78 -6.05 3.83
C THR A 135 -16.37 -5.43 5.10
N GLN A 136 -17.02 -6.24 5.96
CA GLN A 136 -17.63 -5.70 7.18
C GLN A 136 -16.62 -4.94 8.06
N PRO A 137 -15.41 -5.46 8.34
CA PRO A 137 -14.41 -4.70 9.10
C PRO A 137 -14.04 -3.37 8.46
N THR A 138 -13.93 -3.31 7.13
CA THR A 138 -13.63 -2.07 6.41
C THR A 138 -14.79 -1.08 6.47
N LYS A 139 -16.06 -1.55 6.40
CA LYS A 139 -17.24 -0.70 6.60
C LYS A 139 -17.26 -0.05 7.97
N ASP A 140 -17.04 -0.85 9.02
CA ASP A 140 -17.00 -0.37 10.41
C ASP A 140 -15.90 0.69 10.57
N TYR A 141 -14.72 0.42 10.02
CA TYR A 141 -13.60 1.37 10.03
C TYR A 141 -13.89 2.61 9.19
N PHE A 142 -14.56 2.46 8.05
CA PHE A 142 -14.92 3.56 7.15
C PHE A 142 -15.74 4.65 7.84
N ILE A 143 -16.75 4.25 8.61
CA ILE A 143 -17.62 5.18 9.31
C ILE A 143 -16.85 6.04 10.32
N HIS A 144 -15.92 5.43 11.06
CA HIS A 144 -15.24 6.04 12.21
C HIS A 144 -13.96 6.78 11.85
N SER A 145 -13.29 6.40 10.77
CA SER A 145 -11.94 6.87 10.46
C SER A 145 -11.75 7.31 9.01
N LEU A 146 -12.21 6.52 8.05
CA LEU A 146 -11.87 6.77 6.64
C LEU A 146 -12.60 7.99 6.07
N LYS A 147 -13.83 8.26 6.54
CA LYS A 147 -14.59 9.43 6.09
C LYS A 147 -13.81 10.74 6.25
N PRO A 148 -13.32 11.11 7.43
CA PRO A 148 -12.52 12.32 7.58
C PRO A 148 -11.18 12.25 6.85
N MET A 149 -10.60 11.06 6.66
CA MET A 149 -9.33 10.88 5.98
C MET A 149 -9.43 11.00 4.45
N PHE A 150 -10.52 10.53 3.83
CA PHE A 150 -10.63 10.50 2.37
C PHE A 150 -11.54 11.58 1.80
N MET A 151 -12.56 12.03 2.54
CA MET A 151 -13.58 12.93 1.99
C MET A 151 -13.17 14.40 1.94
N TRP A 152 -11.96 14.75 2.30
CA TRP A 152 -11.46 16.13 2.16
C TRP A 152 -10.88 16.42 0.77
N HIS A 153 -10.40 15.41 0.06
CA HIS A 153 -9.78 15.55 -1.25
C HIS A 153 -10.79 15.18 -2.36
N GLU A 154 -10.91 16.02 -3.38
CA GLU A 154 -11.96 15.89 -4.42
C GLU A 154 -11.90 14.57 -5.19
N TYR A 155 -10.69 14.09 -5.49
CA TYR A 155 -10.51 12.78 -6.16
C TYR A 155 -11.02 11.63 -5.27
N SER A 156 -10.67 11.64 -4.00
CA SER A 156 -11.12 10.60 -3.05
C SER A 156 -12.64 10.67 -2.86
N LYS A 157 -13.22 11.87 -2.77
CA LYS A 157 -14.69 12.05 -2.75
C LYS A 157 -15.35 11.43 -3.97
N SER A 158 -14.89 11.76 -5.17
CA SER A 158 -15.48 11.24 -6.41
C SER A 158 -15.38 9.72 -6.52
N THR A 159 -14.28 9.14 -6.02
CA THR A 159 -14.05 7.70 -6.05
C THR A 159 -14.92 6.95 -5.04
N LEU A 160 -15.16 7.53 -3.86
CA LEU A 160 -15.82 6.85 -2.74
C LEU A 160 -17.26 7.30 -2.49
N ASN A 161 -17.80 8.25 -3.28
CA ASN A 161 -19.11 8.84 -3.03
C ASN A 161 -20.24 7.80 -3.03
N ASN A 162 -20.23 6.86 -3.97
CA ASN A 162 -21.25 5.81 -4.07
C ASN A 162 -21.23 4.86 -2.85
N VAL A 163 -20.04 4.59 -2.30
CA VAL A 163 -19.90 3.79 -1.07
C VAL A 163 -20.34 4.61 0.13
N TYR A 164 -20.07 5.90 0.13
CA TYR A 164 -20.50 6.79 1.18
C TYR A 164 -22.03 6.94 1.26
N GLU A 165 -22.70 6.96 0.11
CA GLU A 165 -24.17 7.04 0.00
C GLU A 165 -24.84 5.69 0.31
N ASP A 166 -24.26 4.59 -0.09
CA ASP A 166 -24.75 3.21 0.18
C ASP A 166 -23.59 2.29 0.60
N LEU A 167 -23.30 2.29 1.89
CA LEU A 167 -22.20 1.50 2.45
C LEU A 167 -22.37 -0.02 2.23
N GLU A 168 -23.61 -0.49 2.12
CA GLU A 168 -23.89 -1.92 1.96
C GLU A 168 -23.71 -2.42 0.52
N ASN A 169 -24.07 -1.59 -0.45
CA ASN A 169 -24.09 -2.01 -1.85
C ASN A 169 -23.10 -1.24 -2.74
N GLY A 170 -22.53 -0.16 -2.23
CA GLY A 170 -21.57 0.62 -2.98
C GLY A 170 -20.37 -0.21 -3.47
N ILE A 171 -19.94 0.07 -4.69
CA ILE A 171 -18.80 -0.59 -5.33
C ILE A 171 -17.66 0.41 -5.40
N VAL A 172 -16.51 0.05 -4.83
CA VAL A 172 -15.27 0.82 -4.98
C VAL A 172 -14.58 0.43 -6.27
N LYS A 173 -14.24 1.41 -7.09
CA LYS A 173 -13.38 1.24 -8.28
C LYS A 173 -12.18 2.15 -8.15
N LEU A 174 -11.01 1.60 -8.38
CA LEU A 174 -9.73 2.29 -8.22
C LEU A 174 -8.95 2.27 -9.54
N ASP A 175 -9.52 2.85 -10.61
CA ASP A 175 -8.96 2.78 -11.96
C ASP A 175 -7.52 3.24 -12.03
N LYS A 176 -7.17 4.37 -11.39
CA LYS A 176 -5.78 4.86 -11.36
C LYS A 176 -4.83 3.93 -10.61
N LEU A 177 -5.30 3.26 -9.55
CA LEU A 177 -4.50 2.25 -8.86
C LEU A 177 -4.33 1.01 -9.74
N SER A 178 -5.38 0.61 -10.47
CA SER A 178 -5.28 -0.46 -11.48
C SER A 178 -4.20 -0.17 -12.51
N ASP A 179 -4.17 1.06 -13.05
CA ASP A 179 -3.16 1.48 -14.02
C ASP A 179 -1.74 1.47 -13.41
N THR A 180 -1.61 1.95 -12.17
CA THR A 180 -0.34 1.93 -11.43
C THR A 180 0.16 0.49 -11.18
N LEU A 181 -0.73 -0.41 -10.76
CA LEU A 181 -0.38 -1.82 -10.55
C LEU A 181 -0.02 -2.53 -11.87
N ASN A 182 -0.71 -2.20 -12.96
CA ASN A 182 -0.39 -2.71 -14.28
C ASN A 182 0.99 -2.21 -14.75
N HIS A 183 1.32 -0.95 -14.55
CA HIS A 183 2.66 -0.42 -14.81
C HIS A 183 3.71 -1.14 -13.94
N MET A 184 3.46 -1.30 -12.66
CA MET A 184 4.35 -2.00 -11.72
C MET A 184 4.55 -3.49 -12.10
N SER A 185 3.55 -4.15 -12.67
CA SER A 185 3.67 -5.54 -13.13
C SER A 185 4.67 -5.71 -14.28
N ILE A 186 4.97 -4.63 -15.00
CA ILE A 186 5.91 -4.58 -16.13
C ILE A 186 7.29 -4.09 -15.66
N GLU A 187 7.33 -2.97 -14.93
CA GLU A 187 8.57 -2.28 -14.56
C GLU A 187 9.17 -2.76 -13.22
N GLY A 188 8.40 -3.53 -12.42
CA GLY A 188 8.81 -4.03 -11.11
C GLY A 188 8.51 -3.07 -9.96
N PHE A 189 8.67 -3.56 -8.73
CA PHE A 189 8.39 -2.80 -7.51
C PHE A 189 9.34 -1.62 -7.30
N ASN A 190 10.55 -1.71 -7.83
CA ASN A 190 11.55 -0.66 -7.66
C ASN A 190 11.20 0.64 -8.39
N ASP A 191 10.30 0.61 -9.39
CA ASP A 191 9.78 1.80 -10.08
C ASP A 191 9.10 2.78 -9.10
N PHE A 192 8.54 2.26 -8.01
CA PHE A 192 8.00 3.09 -6.93
C PHE A 192 9.04 4.06 -6.32
N TYR A 193 10.34 3.72 -6.38
CA TYR A 193 11.41 4.52 -5.75
C TYR A 193 12.23 5.33 -6.75
N ILE A 194 12.40 4.85 -7.98
CA ILE A 194 13.31 5.47 -8.96
C ILE A 194 12.68 5.68 -10.33
N GLY A 195 11.43 5.28 -10.54
CA GLY A 195 10.75 5.32 -11.83
C GLY A 195 9.67 6.40 -11.93
N ASP A 196 8.69 6.14 -12.78
CA ASP A 196 7.63 7.10 -13.08
C ASP A 196 6.61 7.20 -11.95
N ILE A 197 6.45 6.15 -11.14
CA ILE A 197 5.57 6.18 -9.95
C ILE A 197 6.11 7.20 -8.94
N SER A 198 7.41 7.14 -8.59
CA SER A 198 8.00 8.10 -7.64
C SER A 198 7.91 9.54 -8.14
N LYS A 199 8.17 9.78 -9.43
CA LYS A 199 8.05 11.12 -10.04
C LYS A 199 6.63 11.68 -9.90
N SER A 200 5.61 10.86 -10.18
CA SER A 200 4.21 11.24 -10.05
C SER A 200 3.81 11.55 -8.62
N ILE A 201 4.27 10.73 -7.64
CA ILE A 201 4.04 10.97 -6.22
C ILE A 201 4.68 12.28 -5.78
N ILE A 202 5.96 12.50 -6.10
CA ILE A 202 6.71 13.71 -5.73
C ILE A 202 6.04 14.95 -6.28
N GLN A 203 5.63 14.94 -7.55
CA GLN A 203 4.90 16.06 -8.17
C GLN A 203 3.58 16.35 -7.44
N THR A 204 2.84 15.32 -7.05
CA THR A 204 1.60 15.48 -6.29
C THR A 204 1.88 16.05 -4.90
N LEU A 205 2.90 15.54 -4.22
CA LEU A 205 3.28 16.05 -2.90
C LEU A 205 3.73 17.52 -2.94
N GLU A 206 4.46 17.91 -3.97
CA GLU A 206 4.89 19.31 -4.17
C GLU A 206 3.68 20.25 -4.33
N ILE A 207 2.67 19.85 -5.11
CA ILE A 207 1.42 20.61 -5.28
C ILE A 207 0.67 20.75 -3.94
N GLU A 208 0.71 19.73 -3.09
CA GLU A 208 0.06 19.68 -1.77
C GLU A 208 0.96 20.24 -0.65
N GLY A 209 2.05 20.94 -0.99
CA GLY A 209 2.95 21.58 -0.03
C GLY A 209 3.90 20.63 0.68
N GLY A 210 4.10 19.43 0.16
CA GLY A 210 5.05 18.46 0.70
C GLY A 210 6.48 18.72 0.30
N HIS A 211 7.43 18.15 1.06
CA HIS A 211 8.87 18.37 0.89
C HIS A 211 9.66 17.11 0.47
N ALA A 212 8.99 15.98 0.24
CA ALA A 212 9.67 14.77 -0.21
C ALA A 212 10.29 14.97 -1.60
N THR A 213 11.52 14.51 -1.77
CA THR A 213 12.31 14.66 -2.98
C THR A 213 12.66 13.30 -3.61
N ALA A 214 13.12 13.32 -4.85
CA ALA A 214 13.63 12.10 -5.50
C ALA A 214 14.77 11.44 -4.72
N ASP A 215 15.61 12.24 -4.05
CA ASP A 215 16.70 11.73 -3.22
C ASP A 215 16.19 10.97 -2.00
N ASP A 216 15.06 11.36 -1.40
CA ASP A 216 14.46 10.67 -0.27
C ASP A 216 13.98 9.27 -0.68
N PHE A 217 13.34 9.15 -1.86
CA PHE A 217 12.92 7.87 -2.42
C PHE A 217 14.12 7.01 -2.83
N PHE A 218 15.06 7.58 -3.58
CA PHE A 218 16.26 6.86 -4.07
C PHE A 218 17.13 6.32 -2.94
N ASN A 219 17.29 7.08 -1.86
CA ASN A 219 18.13 6.70 -0.72
C ASN A 219 17.39 5.87 0.34
N TYR A 220 16.12 5.52 0.11
CA TYR A 220 15.40 4.65 1.03
C TYR A 220 16.06 3.26 1.10
N GLN A 221 16.36 2.80 2.31
CA GLN A 221 17.00 1.52 2.57
C GLN A 221 16.20 0.72 3.60
N LEU A 222 16.07 -0.57 3.37
CA LEU A 222 15.57 -1.52 4.36
C LEU A 222 16.64 -1.82 5.42
N ILE A 223 16.20 -2.20 6.60
CA ILE A 223 17.07 -2.80 7.61
C ILE A 223 16.84 -4.31 7.58
N GLU A 224 17.87 -5.08 7.24
CA GLU A 224 17.80 -6.52 7.20
C GLU A 224 18.61 -7.12 8.37
N GLU A 225 17.99 -8.01 9.14
CA GLU A 225 18.63 -8.80 10.17
C GLU A 225 18.44 -10.29 9.91
N SER A 226 19.52 -11.05 10.04
CA SER A 226 19.49 -12.51 9.96
C SER A 226 19.96 -13.08 11.29
N LYS A 227 19.17 -13.95 11.89
CA LYS A 227 19.56 -14.70 13.08
C LYS A 227 19.69 -16.17 12.72
N PHE A 228 20.82 -16.74 13.06
CA PHE A 228 21.04 -18.17 13.01
C PHE A 228 20.53 -18.78 14.32
N ASN A 229 19.71 -19.80 14.23
CA ASN A 229 19.26 -20.57 15.39
C ASN A 229 20.19 -21.78 15.61
#